data_bd559ce5daa232f683529dad5c51b78d
#
_entry.id   bd559ce5daa232f683529dad5c51b78d
#
_cell.length_a   1.000
_cell.length_b   1.000
_cell.length_c   1.000
_cell.angle_alpha   90.00
_cell.angle_beta   90.00
_cell.angle_gamma   90.00
#
_symmetry.space_group_name_H-M   'P 1'
#
loop_
_entity.id
_entity.type
_entity.pdbx_description
1 polymer ?
#
loop_
_entity_poly.entity_id
_entity_poly.type
_entity_poly.pdbx_seq_one_letter_code
_entity_poly.pdbx_strand_id
1 'polypeptide(L)'
;MRIVTVTNQKGGVGKTTLVCHLALAGVERGLRTLVVDLDTQGNASTMLARDAAVAGQPGGAAALFADAPLAPTVTASGLHLLHGHQHLDEVDQRVGLADSRRVRDRLRALPYDLVVIDTPPAIGVRHLGPQVWADLVVTPLEPNSFSLLALGQTLATIEEIRSIRPGLENRVLINRFTRSSGQQNRYIALLGEHVPLTRPFLTLRVAVSDALDEGVPVWRFRRADRETREIWMELCGGLIGG
;
A
#
# COMPACT_ATOMS: atom_id res chain seq x y z
N MET A 1 15.17 -8.05 2.91
CA MET A 1 13.70 -7.87 2.76
C MET A 1 13.29 -6.50 3.30
N ARG A 2 12.54 -5.73 2.52
CA ARG A 2 11.87 -4.49 2.94
C ARG A 2 10.37 -4.71 2.94
N ILE A 3 9.67 -4.29 4.01
CA ILE A 3 8.21 -4.34 4.12
C ILE A 3 7.67 -2.91 4.03
N VAL A 4 6.86 -2.65 3.00
CA VAL A 4 6.21 -1.36 2.75
C VAL A 4 4.70 -1.53 2.95
N THR A 5 4.13 -0.80 3.90
CA THR A 5 2.68 -0.79 4.14
C THR A 5 2.08 0.52 3.63
N VAL A 6 1.05 0.42 2.81
CA VAL A 6 0.28 1.59 2.36
C VAL A 6 -1.03 1.64 3.15
N THR A 7 -1.23 2.69 3.93
CA THR A 7 -2.34 2.80 4.88
C THR A 7 -3.00 4.17 4.87
N ASN A 8 -4.31 4.20 4.99
CA ASN A 8 -5.14 5.34 5.31
C ASN A 8 -6.57 4.85 5.60
N GLN A 9 -7.20 5.38 6.62
CA GLN A 9 -8.59 5.04 6.98
C GLN A 9 -9.60 5.56 5.95
N LYS A 10 -9.25 6.59 5.18
CA LYS A 10 -10.11 7.13 4.13
C LYS A 10 -10.10 6.21 2.91
N GLY A 11 -11.29 5.85 2.44
CA GLY A 11 -11.46 5.15 1.15
C GLY A 11 -11.14 6.06 -0.05
N GLY A 12 -10.72 5.49 -1.18
CA GLY A 12 -10.55 6.21 -2.43
C GLY A 12 -9.31 7.11 -2.56
N VAL A 13 -8.42 7.16 -1.55
CA VAL A 13 -7.20 8.00 -1.60
C VAL A 13 -6.07 7.42 -2.46
N GLY A 14 -6.28 6.24 -3.05
CA GLY A 14 -5.32 5.59 -3.95
C GLY A 14 -4.34 4.64 -3.28
N LYS A 15 -4.68 4.03 -2.14
CA LYS A 15 -3.86 2.99 -1.49
C LYS A 15 -3.51 1.86 -2.44
N THR A 16 -4.53 1.16 -2.92
CA THR A 16 -4.40 0.03 -3.85
C THR A 16 -3.63 0.38 -5.12
N THR A 17 -3.92 1.55 -5.71
CA THR A 17 -3.20 2.05 -6.88
C THR A 17 -1.70 2.19 -6.61
N LEU A 18 -1.34 2.74 -5.46
CA LEU A 18 0.07 2.89 -5.06
C LEU A 18 0.72 1.53 -4.79
N VAL A 19 0.03 0.62 -4.09
CA VAL A 19 0.49 -0.76 -3.85
C VAL A 19 0.83 -1.47 -5.15
N CYS A 20 -0.08 -1.44 -6.13
CA CYS A 20 0.13 -2.09 -7.43
C CYS A 20 1.36 -1.52 -8.15
N HIS A 21 1.52 -0.19 -8.18
CA HIS A 21 2.68 0.44 -8.83
C HIS A 21 4.00 0.14 -8.10
N LEU A 22 4.01 0.14 -6.75
CA LEU A 22 5.19 -0.23 -5.96
C LEU A 22 5.61 -1.68 -6.23
N ALA A 23 4.64 -2.58 -6.28
CA ALA A 23 4.90 -3.99 -6.54
C ALA A 23 5.47 -4.22 -7.96
N LEU A 24 4.87 -3.60 -8.97
CA LEU A 24 5.35 -3.67 -10.36
C LEU A 24 6.75 -3.04 -10.50
N ALA A 25 7.02 -1.94 -9.79
CA ALA A 25 8.36 -1.35 -9.73
C ALA A 25 9.39 -2.29 -9.11
N GLY A 26 9.01 -3.04 -8.08
CA GLY A 26 9.86 -4.07 -7.47
C GLY A 26 10.24 -5.17 -8.46
N VAL A 27 9.25 -5.71 -9.17
CA VAL A 27 9.48 -6.74 -10.21
C VAL A 27 10.40 -6.22 -11.32
N GLU A 28 10.15 -5.00 -11.83
CA GLU A 28 11.01 -4.42 -12.88
C GLU A 28 12.47 -4.20 -12.45
N ARG A 29 12.71 -4.08 -11.14
CA ARG A 29 14.05 -4.00 -10.56
C ARG A 29 14.67 -5.36 -10.24
N GLY A 30 14.01 -6.44 -10.61
CA GLY A 30 14.45 -7.80 -10.34
C GLY A 30 14.31 -8.25 -8.90
N LEU A 31 13.52 -7.54 -8.07
CA LEU A 31 13.25 -7.92 -6.70
C LEU A 31 12.20 -9.04 -6.65
N ARG A 32 12.43 -10.06 -5.84
CA ARG A 32 11.41 -11.06 -5.51
C ARG A 32 10.35 -10.35 -4.67
N THR A 33 9.22 -10.04 -5.30
CA THR A 33 8.20 -9.17 -4.72
C THR A 33 6.96 -9.95 -4.34
N LEU A 34 6.49 -9.75 -3.10
CA LEU A 34 5.23 -10.25 -2.58
C LEU A 34 4.26 -9.08 -2.34
N VAL A 35 3.04 -9.21 -2.80
CA VAL A 35 1.92 -8.37 -2.36
C VAL A 35 1.06 -9.13 -1.37
N VAL A 36 0.69 -8.46 -0.29
CA VAL A 36 -0.29 -8.94 0.68
C VAL A 36 -1.49 -8.01 0.62
N ASP A 37 -2.61 -8.51 0.10
CA ASP A 37 -3.86 -7.77 0.02
C ASP A 37 -4.74 -8.10 1.22
N LEU A 38 -4.87 -7.16 2.16
CA LEU A 38 -5.67 -7.31 3.37
C LEU A 38 -7.06 -6.68 3.27
N ASP A 39 -7.41 -6.12 2.10
CA ASP A 39 -8.75 -5.60 1.87
C ASP A 39 -9.71 -6.73 1.47
N THR A 40 -10.89 -6.77 2.08
CA THR A 40 -11.95 -7.73 1.71
C THR A 40 -12.46 -7.54 0.30
N GLN A 41 -12.27 -6.36 -0.28
CA GLN A 41 -12.64 -6.09 -1.68
C GLN A 41 -11.68 -6.74 -2.68
N GLY A 42 -10.45 -7.10 -2.27
CA GLY A 42 -9.48 -7.76 -3.13
C GLY A 42 -9.08 -6.95 -4.37
N ASN A 43 -9.10 -5.63 -4.27
CA ASN A 43 -8.83 -4.76 -5.44
C ASN A 43 -7.39 -4.89 -5.94
N ALA A 44 -6.39 -4.95 -5.04
CA ALA A 44 -5.01 -5.19 -5.44
C ALA A 44 -4.85 -6.56 -6.09
N SER A 45 -5.51 -7.56 -5.54
CA SER A 45 -5.52 -8.92 -6.08
C SER A 45 -6.09 -8.98 -7.49
N THR A 46 -7.23 -8.34 -7.72
CA THR A 46 -7.88 -8.28 -9.03
C THR A 46 -7.01 -7.58 -10.06
N MET A 47 -6.42 -6.43 -9.71
CA MET A 47 -5.60 -5.63 -10.63
C MET A 47 -4.29 -6.35 -11.00
N LEU A 48 -3.66 -7.05 -10.05
CA LEU A 48 -2.35 -7.67 -10.26
C LEU A 48 -2.44 -9.08 -10.85
N ALA A 49 -3.41 -9.88 -10.44
CA ALA A 49 -3.58 -11.22 -10.97
C ALA A 49 -4.23 -11.22 -12.36
N ARG A 50 -5.10 -10.26 -12.66
CA ARG A 50 -5.91 -10.19 -13.88
C ARG A 50 -6.71 -11.47 -14.17
N ASP A 51 -6.83 -12.34 -13.18
CA ASP A 51 -7.50 -13.61 -13.29
C ASP A 51 -8.50 -13.75 -12.14
N ALA A 52 -9.76 -13.85 -12.48
CA ALA A 52 -10.85 -14.07 -11.53
C ALA A 52 -10.67 -15.41 -10.75
N ALA A 53 -9.85 -16.32 -11.26
CA ALA A 53 -9.57 -17.61 -10.62
C ALA A 53 -8.78 -17.49 -9.31
N VAL A 54 -8.19 -16.33 -9.00
CA VAL A 54 -7.48 -16.11 -7.73
C VAL A 54 -8.44 -15.99 -6.54
N ALA A 55 -9.66 -15.52 -6.78
CA ALA A 55 -10.67 -15.40 -5.75
C ALA A 55 -11.11 -16.80 -5.25
N GLY A 56 -10.89 -17.04 -3.96
CA GLY A 56 -11.30 -18.30 -3.30
C GLY A 56 -10.27 -19.44 -3.34
N GLN A 57 -9.07 -19.22 -3.90
CA GLN A 57 -8.02 -20.23 -3.82
C GLN A 57 -7.44 -20.34 -2.39
N PRO A 58 -7.00 -21.57 -1.96
CA PRO A 58 -6.22 -21.70 -0.74
C PRO A 58 -4.96 -20.85 -0.80
N GLY A 59 -4.59 -20.17 0.28
CA GLY A 59 -3.33 -19.42 0.34
C GLY A 59 -3.50 -17.89 0.30
N GLY A 60 -4.73 -17.38 0.47
CA GLY A 60 -4.98 -15.95 0.63
C GLY A 60 -4.32 -15.33 1.87
N ALA A 61 -4.43 -14.02 1.99
CA ALA A 61 -3.80 -13.25 3.07
C ALA A 61 -4.26 -13.65 4.49
N ALA A 62 -5.45 -14.27 4.63
CA ALA A 62 -5.91 -14.80 5.91
C ALA A 62 -4.98 -15.88 6.49
N ALA A 63 -4.25 -16.63 5.65
CA ALA A 63 -3.29 -17.63 6.10
C ALA A 63 -2.13 -17.03 6.92
N LEU A 64 -1.83 -15.74 6.79
CA LEU A 64 -0.84 -15.05 7.63
C LEU A 64 -1.20 -15.09 9.12
N PHE A 65 -2.48 -15.07 9.43
CA PHE A 65 -3.00 -15.01 10.80
C PHE A 65 -3.28 -16.40 11.41
N ALA A 66 -3.22 -17.44 10.61
CA ALA A 66 -3.40 -18.83 11.02
C ALA A 66 -2.06 -19.58 11.04
N ASP A 67 -2.02 -20.77 11.67
CA ASP A 67 -0.85 -21.67 11.62
C ASP A 67 -0.87 -22.56 10.36
N ALA A 68 -1.25 -21.96 9.23
CA ALA A 68 -1.32 -22.64 7.94
C ALA A 68 -0.11 -22.27 7.06
N PRO A 69 0.34 -23.16 6.17
CA PRO A 69 1.37 -22.82 5.18
C PRO A 69 0.96 -21.62 4.32
N LEU A 70 1.91 -20.74 4.03
CA LEU A 70 1.70 -19.63 3.10
C LEU A 70 1.98 -20.14 1.67
N ALA A 71 0.99 -20.03 0.81
CA ALA A 71 1.07 -20.44 -0.60
C ALA A 71 0.71 -19.25 -1.51
N PRO A 72 1.64 -18.29 -1.74
CA PRO A 72 1.39 -17.17 -2.63
C PRO A 72 1.16 -17.62 -4.07
N THR A 73 0.20 -17.01 -4.73
CA THR A 73 -0.05 -17.21 -6.17
C THR A 73 0.98 -16.43 -6.98
N VAL A 74 1.56 -17.05 -8.00
CA VAL A 74 2.45 -16.37 -8.95
C VAL A 74 1.63 -15.78 -10.08
N THR A 75 1.75 -14.47 -10.30
CA THR A 75 1.05 -13.76 -11.38
C THR A 75 1.84 -13.82 -12.70
N ALA A 76 1.20 -13.46 -13.80
CA ALA A 76 1.87 -13.41 -15.12
C ALA A 76 3.06 -12.44 -15.18
N SER A 77 3.09 -11.41 -14.32
CA SER A 77 4.22 -10.49 -14.21
C SER A 77 5.41 -11.03 -13.39
N GLY A 78 5.29 -12.24 -12.82
CA GLY A 78 6.28 -12.79 -11.90
C GLY A 78 6.18 -12.29 -10.46
N LEU A 79 5.15 -11.49 -10.16
CA LEU A 79 4.79 -11.06 -8.82
C LEU A 79 4.17 -12.22 -8.04
N HIS A 80 4.45 -12.31 -6.76
CA HIS A 80 3.78 -13.23 -5.85
C HIS A 80 2.68 -12.48 -5.07
N LEU A 81 1.54 -13.15 -4.83
CA LEU A 81 0.35 -12.54 -4.24
C LEU A 81 -0.26 -13.42 -3.16
N LEU A 82 -0.42 -12.89 -1.95
CA LEU A 82 -1.37 -13.38 -0.96
C LEU A 82 -2.65 -12.54 -1.14
N HIS A 83 -3.64 -13.14 -1.80
CA HIS A 83 -4.83 -12.43 -2.25
C HIS A 83 -5.81 -12.10 -1.12
N GLY A 84 -6.50 -10.96 -1.27
CA GLY A 84 -7.62 -10.55 -0.44
C GLY A 84 -8.91 -11.29 -0.81
N HIS A 85 -9.78 -11.49 0.16
CA HIS A 85 -11.12 -12.08 -0.05
C HIS A 85 -12.09 -11.70 1.08
N GLN A 86 -13.38 -11.89 0.83
CA GLN A 86 -14.47 -11.44 1.71
C GLN A 86 -14.42 -11.97 3.16
N HIS A 87 -13.79 -13.12 3.43
CA HIS A 87 -13.68 -13.67 4.78
C HIS A 87 -12.52 -13.09 5.60
N LEU A 88 -11.78 -12.13 5.07
CA LEU A 88 -10.71 -11.45 5.82
C LEU A 88 -11.25 -10.63 7.01
N ASP A 89 -12.50 -10.20 7.00
CA ASP A 89 -13.12 -9.49 8.13
C ASP A 89 -13.24 -10.35 9.39
N GLU A 90 -13.35 -11.69 9.24
CA GLU A 90 -13.31 -12.61 10.37
C GLU A 90 -11.98 -12.56 11.14
N VAL A 91 -10.89 -12.16 10.49
CA VAL A 91 -9.58 -12.01 11.11
C VAL A 91 -9.61 -10.95 12.21
N ASP A 92 -10.26 -9.80 11.96
CA ASP A 92 -10.36 -8.71 12.94
C ASP A 92 -11.16 -9.11 14.20
N GLN A 93 -12.01 -10.15 14.11
CA GLN A 93 -12.79 -10.68 15.23
C GLN A 93 -12.00 -11.70 16.08
N ARG A 94 -11.03 -12.39 15.47
CA ARG A 94 -10.34 -13.54 16.09
C ARG A 94 -8.90 -13.24 16.50
N VAL A 95 -8.28 -12.23 15.90
CA VAL A 95 -6.84 -11.94 16.04
C VAL A 95 -6.65 -10.53 16.57
N GLY A 96 -5.79 -10.39 17.57
CA GLY A 96 -5.45 -9.10 18.17
C GLY A 96 -4.07 -8.59 17.73
N LEU A 97 -3.78 -7.33 18.07
CA LEU A 97 -2.45 -6.74 17.85
C LEU A 97 -1.31 -7.49 18.57
N ALA A 98 -1.61 -8.23 19.64
CA ALA A 98 -0.62 -9.07 20.30
C ALA A 98 0.01 -10.12 19.37
N ASP A 99 -0.73 -10.59 18.36
CA ASP A 99 -0.24 -11.54 17.35
C ASP A 99 0.66 -10.89 16.28
N SER A 100 0.75 -9.57 16.24
CA SER A 100 1.46 -8.85 15.19
C SER A 100 2.92 -9.24 15.08
N ARG A 101 3.58 -9.56 16.20
CA ARG A 101 4.97 -10.02 16.18
C ARG A 101 5.12 -11.35 15.45
N ARG A 102 4.24 -12.31 15.73
CA ARG A 102 4.22 -13.62 15.07
C ARG A 102 4.02 -13.48 13.56
N VAL A 103 3.05 -12.68 13.15
CA VAL A 103 2.78 -12.43 11.72
C VAL A 103 3.97 -11.78 11.02
N ARG A 104 4.60 -10.78 11.66
CA ARG A 104 5.81 -10.15 11.13
C ARG A 104 6.94 -11.16 10.95
N ASP A 105 7.19 -11.99 11.96
CA ASP A 105 8.29 -12.96 11.92
C ASP A 105 8.03 -14.02 10.83
N ARG A 106 6.77 -14.41 10.61
CA ARG A 106 6.38 -15.28 9.48
C ARG A 106 6.65 -14.63 8.14
N LEU A 107 6.28 -13.34 7.96
CA LEU A 107 6.59 -12.60 6.72
C LEU A 107 8.10 -12.52 6.49
N ARG A 108 8.86 -12.21 7.54
CA ARG A 108 10.33 -12.08 7.48
C ARG A 108 11.05 -13.39 7.13
N ALA A 109 10.44 -14.54 7.43
CA ALA A 109 10.98 -15.84 7.08
C ALA A 109 10.80 -16.19 5.58
N LEU A 110 9.98 -15.45 4.84
CA LEU A 110 9.75 -15.71 3.42
C LEU A 110 10.91 -15.21 2.55
N PRO A 111 11.17 -15.85 1.39
CA PRO A 111 12.32 -15.55 0.54
C PRO A 111 12.07 -14.36 -0.40
N TYR A 112 11.50 -13.26 0.10
CA TYR A 112 11.24 -12.05 -0.69
C TYR A 112 12.21 -10.92 -0.35
N ASP A 113 12.49 -10.09 -1.35
CA ASP A 113 13.30 -8.88 -1.20
C ASP A 113 12.42 -7.69 -0.84
N LEU A 114 11.19 -7.67 -1.38
CA LEU A 114 10.18 -6.64 -1.16
C LEU A 114 8.83 -7.29 -0.81
N VAL A 115 8.18 -6.78 0.24
CA VAL A 115 6.77 -7.07 0.57
C VAL A 115 6.00 -5.76 0.56
N VAL A 116 4.92 -5.67 -0.22
CA VAL A 116 4.03 -4.50 -0.26
C VAL A 116 2.66 -4.90 0.25
N ILE A 117 2.13 -4.15 1.23
CA ILE A 117 0.89 -4.50 1.91
C ILE A 117 -0.18 -3.47 1.61
N ASP A 118 -1.32 -3.91 1.06
CA ASP A 118 -2.54 -3.13 0.92
C ASP A 118 -3.43 -3.32 2.15
N THR A 119 -3.89 -2.21 2.76
CA THR A 119 -4.69 -2.25 3.98
C THR A 119 -6.13 -1.79 3.72
N PRO A 120 -7.12 -2.39 4.42
CA PRO A 120 -8.50 -1.91 4.37
C PRO A 120 -8.62 -0.52 5.02
N PRO A 121 -9.68 0.23 4.72
CA PRO A 121 -9.98 1.49 5.41
C PRO A 121 -10.49 1.28 6.85
N ALA A 122 -11.07 0.12 7.15
CA ALA A 122 -11.62 -0.21 8.45
C ALA A 122 -10.52 -0.42 9.49
N ILE A 123 -10.72 0.10 10.70
CA ILE A 123 -9.81 -0.12 11.84
C ILE A 123 -9.95 -1.56 12.35
N GLY A 124 -8.84 -2.24 12.49
CA GLY A 124 -8.74 -3.61 12.98
C GLY A 124 -7.31 -4.10 12.88
N VAL A 125 -7.06 -5.37 13.18
CA VAL A 125 -5.71 -5.95 13.10
C VAL A 125 -5.16 -5.90 11.68
N ARG A 126 -6.00 -5.98 10.65
CA ARG A 126 -5.62 -5.89 9.22
C ARG A 126 -5.19 -4.48 8.81
N HIS A 127 -5.61 -3.44 9.54
CA HIS A 127 -5.20 -2.06 9.32
C HIS A 127 -3.98 -1.68 10.17
N LEU A 128 -3.99 -2.03 11.45
CA LEU A 128 -2.95 -1.62 12.41
C LEU A 128 -1.74 -2.58 12.40
N GLY A 129 -1.96 -3.88 12.29
CA GLY A 129 -0.90 -4.88 12.27
C GLY A 129 0.18 -4.62 11.21
N PRO A 130 -0.19 -4.38 9.93
CA PRO A 130 0.78 -4.05 8.88
C PRO A 130 1.69 -2.88 9.18
N GLN A 131 1.23 -1.88 9.93
CA GLN A 131 2.06 -0.75 10.36
C GLN A 131 3.13 -1.19 11.37
N VAL A 132 2.81 -2.17 12.22
CA VAL A 132 3.78 -2.79 13.16
C VAL A 132 4.80 -3.67 12.41
N TRP A 133 4.41 -4.32 11.30
CA TRP A 133 5.29 -5.20 10.53
C TRP A 133 6.24 -4.44 9.60
N ALA A 134 5.85 -3.23 9.20
CA ALA A 134 6.53 -2.43 8.18
C ALA A 134 7.93 -1.95 8.59
N ASP A 135 8.77 -1.73 7.60
CA ASP A 135 9.96 -0.87 7.67
C ASP A 135 9.61 0.55 7.25
N LEU A 136 8.65 0.66 6.31
CA LEU A 136 8.12 1.90 5.80
C LEU A 136 6.59 1.87 5.78
N VAL A 137 5.97 2.87 6.40
CA VAL A 137 4.54 3.17 6.24
C VAL A 137 4.40 4.34 5.27
N VAL A 138 3.57 4.17 4.23
CA VAL A 138 3.21 5.23 3.28
C VAL A 138 1.74 5.58 3.46
N THR A 139 1.46 6.86 3.72
CA THR A 139 0.11 7.38 3.92
C THR A 139 -0.26 8.31 2.76
N PRO A 140 -0.94 7.82 1.71
CA PRO A 140 -1.43 8.69 0.65
C PRO A 140 -2.60 9.54 1.15
N LEU A 141 -2.56 10.85 0.90
CA LEU A 141 -3.58 11.82 1.29
C LEU A 141 -4.08 12.60 0.07
N GLU A 142 -5.38 12.76 -0.03
CA GLU A 142 -5.99 13.74 -0.92
C GLU A 142 -6.12 15.08 -0.19
N PRO A 143 -5.61 16.21 -0.71
CA PRO A 143 -5.60 17.48 0.00
C PRO A 143 -7.01 18.10 0.06
N ASN A 144 -7.69 17.90 1.19
CA ASN A 144 -9.01 18.46 1.50
C ASN A 144 -9.18 18.73 3.01
N SER A 145 -10.29 19.34 3.41
CA SER A 145 -10.56 19.73 4.80
C SER A 145 -10.50 18.58 5.82
N PHE A 146 -10.85 17.38 5.40
CA PHE A 146 -10.85 16.20 6.29
C PHE A 146 -9.44 15.58 6.44
N SER A 147 -8.51 15.94 5.56
CA SER A 147 -7.17 15.33 5.56
C SER A 147 -6.33 15.72 6.77
N LEU A 148 -6.51 16.93 7.31
CA LEU A 148 -5.82 17.37 8.54
C LEU A 148 -6.24 16.54 9.76
N LEU A 149 -7.54 16.31 9.92
CA LEU A 149 -8.06 15.51 11.03
C LEU A 149 -7.63 14.04 10.91
N ALA A 150 -7.80 13.46 9.71
CA ALA A 150 -7.38 12.09 9.43
C ALA A 150 -5.86 11.89 9.58
N LEU A 151 -5.06 12.89 9.19
CA LEU A 151 -3.61 12.86 9.38
C LEU A 151 -3.25 12.84 10.86
N GLY A 152 -3.88 13.68 11.70
CA GLY A 152 -3.62 13.70 13.13
C GLY A 152 -3.82 12.33 13.79
N GLN A 153 -4.88 11.62 13.45
CA GLN A 153 -5.14 10.26 13.94
C GLN A 153 -4.08 9.26 13.44
N THR A 154 -3.71 9.33 12.17
CA THR A 154 -2.69 8.46 11.59
C THR A 154 -1.33 8.68 12.24
N LEU A 155 -0.94 9.93 12.46
CA LEU A 155 0.34 10.27 13.10
C LEU A 155 0.39 9.82 14.56
N ALA A 156 -0.70 9.99 15.32
CA ALA A 156 -0.78 9.49 16.70
C ALA A 156 -0.56 7.98 16.73
N THR A 157 -1.22 7.21 15.85
CA THR A 157 -1.00 5.77 15.72
C THR A 157 0.45 5.43 15.37
N ILE A 158 1.07 6.16 14.46
CA ILE A 158 2.47 5.94 14.09
C ILE A 158 3.42 6.21 15.24
N GLU A 159 3.18 7.26 16.03
CA GLU A 159 4.02 7.57 17.21
C GLU A 159 3.87 6.49 18.30
N GLU A 160 2.67 5.95 18.52
CA GLU A 160 2.45 4.80 19.39
C GLU A 160 3.26 3.59 18.90
N ILE A 161 3.23 3.28 17.59
CA ILE A 161 4.01 2.19 17.02
C ILE A 161 5.51 2.46 17.14
N ARG A 162 5.97 3.69 16.94
CA ARG A 162 7.37 4.08 17.09
C ARG A 162 7.89 3.90 18.51
N SER A 163 7.04 4.04 19.54
CA SER A 163 7.45 3.77 20.92
C SER A 163 7.93 2.32 21.12
N ILE A 164 7.40 1.38 20.35
CA ILE A 164 7.77 -0.04 20.37
C ILE A 164 8.67 -0.44 19.18
N ARG A 165 8.75 0.40 18.14
CA ARG A 165 9.57 0.21 16.93
C ARG A 165 10.23 1.52 16.48
N PRO A 166 11.32 1.96 17.15
CA PRO A 166 11.98 3.26 16.86
C PRO A 166 12.47 3.42 15.41
N GLY A 167 12.76 2.33 14.70
CA GLY A 167 13.23 2.35 13.30
C GLY A 167 12.15 2.45 12.24
N LEU A 168 10.88 2.63 12.60
CA LEU A 168 9.80 2.75 11.63
C LEU A 168 9.89 4.06 10.85
N GLU A 169 10.06 3.95 9.53
CA GLU A 169 9.93 5.09 8.62
C GLU A 169 8.46 5.39 8.32
N ASN A 170 8.13 6.67 8.20
CA ASN A 170 6.81 7.12 7.73
C ASN A 170 6.95 8.15 6.62
N ARG A 171 6.14 8.03 5.58
CA ARG A 171 6.07 8.92 4.43
C ARG A 171 4.62 9.35 4.19
N VAL A 172 4.36 10.64 4.29
CA VAL A 172 3.06 11.23 3.94
C VAL A 172 3.12 11.73 2.50
N LEU A 173 2.27 11.19 1.64
CA LEU A 173 2.25 11.43 0.20
C LEU A 173 0.98 12.15 -0.22
N ILE A 174 1.09 13.33 -0.83
CA ILE A 174 -0.05 13.99 -1.46
C ILE A 174 -0.40 13.25 -2.76
N ASN A 175 -1.65 12.79 -2.84
CA ASN A 175 -2.19 12.09 -4.00
C ASN A 175 -3.48 12.75 -4.49
N ARG A 176 -3.85 12.50 -5.76
CA ARG A 176 -5.06 13.02 -6.41
C ARG A 176 -5.14 14.56 -6.39
N PHE A 177 -4.00 15.20 -6.44
CA PHE A 177 -3.86 16.63 -6.38
C PHE A 177 -4.16 17.29 -7.74
N THR A 178 -4.86 18.43 -7.70
CA THR A 178 -5.13 19.27 -8.87
C THR A 178 -4.35 20.58 -8.74
N ARG A 179 -3.32 20.77 -9.58
CA ARG A 179 -2.37 21.91 -9.48
C ARG A 179 -3.05 23.28 -9.51
N SER A 180 -4.12 23.44 -10.31
CA SER A 180 -4.87 24.69 -10.43
C SER A 180 -5.80 24.97 -9.25
N SER A 181 -5.96 24.05 -8.31
CA SER A 181 -6.85 24.23 -7.15
C SER A 181 -6.16 25.05 -6.06
N GLY A 182 -6.50 26.33 -5.95
CA GLY A 182 -5.99 27.19 -4.88
C GLY A 182 -6.39 26.70 -3.48
N GLN A 183 -7.53 26.02 -3.35
CA GLN A 183 -7.96 25.43 -2.09
C GLN A 183 -7.07 24.25 -1.70
N GLN A 184 -6.77 23.33 -2.62
CA GLN A 184 -5.87 22.20 -2.37
C GLN A 184 -4.46 22.67 -2.04
N ASN A 185 -3.96 23.70 -2.73
CA ASN A 185 -2.65 24.29 -2.43
C ASN A 185 -2.58 24.83 -0.99
N ARG A 186 -3.65 25.48 -0.48
CA ARG A 186 -3.72 25.91 0.91
C ARG A 186 -3.69 24.72 1.89
N TYR A 187 -4.42 23.64 1.61
CA TYR A 187 -4.39 22.44 2.45
C TYR A 187 -3.01 21.77 2.46
N ILE A 188 -2.33 21.70 1.30
CA ILE A 188 -0.96 21.17 1.22
C ILE A 188 0.00 22.01 2.06
N ALA A 189 -0.10 23.34 2.01
CA ALA A 189 0.73 24.21 2.84
C ALA A 189 0.51 23.94 4.33
N LEU A 190 -0.75 23.90 4.78
CA LEU A 190 -1.10 23.58 6.16
C LEU A 190 -0.62 22.19 6.61
N LEU A 191 -0.76 21.16 5.76
CA LEU A 191 -0.24 19.82 6.05
C LEU A 191 1.28 19.85 6.21
N GLY A 192 1.99 20.60 5.36
CA GLY A 192 3.44 20.74 5.39
C GLY A 192 4.00 21.44 6.64
N GLU A 193 3.18 22.24 7.33
CA GLU A 193 3.54 22.85 8.64
C GLU A 193 3.58 21.80 9.76
N HIS A 194 2.88 20.69 9.61
CA HIS A 194 2.71 19.67 10.64
C HIS A 194 3.59 18.44 10.39
N VAL A 195 3.85 18.10 9.11
CA VAL A 195 4.62 16.91 8.75
C VAL A 195 5.43 17.15 7.47
N PRO A 196 6.63 16.54 7.34
CA PRO A 196 7.36 16.52 6.08
C PRO A 196 6.57 15.71 5.04
N LEU A 197 6.21 16.37 3.93
CA LEU A 197 5.51 15.76 2.81
C LEU A 197 6.49 15.13 1.81
N THR A 198 6.23 13.89 1.43
CA THR A 198 7.03 13.18 0.43
C THR A 198 6.80 13.75 -0.96
N ARG A 199 7.89 14.02 -1.68
CA ARG A 199 7.87 14.44 -3.06
C ARG A 199 8.24 13.28 -3.99
N PRO A 200 7.81 13.32 -5.27
CA PRO A 200 6.90 14.30 -5.89
C PRO A 200 5.44 14.10 -5.46
N PHE A 201 4.60 15.15 -5.57
CA PHE A 201 3.16 15.04 -5.34
C PHE A 201 2.47 14.44 -6.56
N LEU A 202 1.52 13.52 -6.33
CA LEU A 202 0.81 12.84 -7.39
C LEU A 202 -0.46 13.58 -7.79
N THR A 203 -0.52 14.01 -9.04
CA THR A 203 -1.72 14.61 -9.62
C THR A 203 -2.76 13.57 -9.99
N LEU A 204 -4.05 13.95 -9.95
CA LEU A 204 -5.11 13.09 -10.44
C LEU A 204 -4.96 12.90 -11.96
N ARG A 205 -4.80 11.67 -12.39
CA ARG A 205 -4.66 11.27 -13.80
C ARG A 205 -5.42 9.97 -14.07
N VAL A 206 -6.32 10.00 -15.03
CA VAL A 206 -7.07 8.79 -15.46
C VAL A 206 -6.12 7.72 -15.99
N ALA A 207 -5.06 8.13 -16.69
CA ALA A 207 -4.06 7.20 -17.21
C ALA A 207 -3.40 6.29 -16.15
N VAL A 208 -3.43 6.68 -14.86
CA VAL A 208 -2.89 5.86 -13.77
C VAL A 208 -3.78 4.66 -13.47
N SER A 209 -5.11 4.84 -13.47
CA SER A 209 -6.06 3.74 -13.33
C SER A 209 -6.10 2.87 -14.59
N ASP A 210 -6.20 3.51 -15.77
CA ASP A 210 -6.24 2.80 -17.06
C ASP A 210 -5.02 1.89 -17.26
N ALA A 211 -3.85 2.30 -16.78
CA ALA A 211 -2.63 1.49 -16.84
C ALA A 211 -2.80 0.19 -16.05
N LEU A 212 -3.36 0.26 -14.83
CA LEU A 212 -3.61 -0.93 -14.02
C LEU A 212 -4.70 -1.81 -14.61
N ASP A 213 -5.71 -1.23 -15.25
CA ASP A 213 -6.73 -1.98 -15.99
C ASP A 213 -6.11 -2.75 -17.18
N GLU A 214 -5.02 -2.25 -17.77
CA GLU A 214 -4.21 -2.98 -18.76
C GLU A 214 -3.13 -3.91 -18.11
N GLY A 215 -2.99 -3.91 -16.78
CA GLY A 215 -2.04 -4.73 -16.03
C GLY A 215 -0.60 -4.29 -16.16
N VAL A 216 -0.36 -3.03 -16.46
CA VAL A 216 0.97 -2.45 -16.59
C VAL A 216 1.14 -1.26 -15.63
N PRO A 217 2.37 -0.94 -15.19
CA PRO A 217 2.60 0.28 -14.46
C PRO A 217 2.47 1.50 -15.38
N VAL A 218 2.09 2.64 -14.82
CA VAL A 218 1.78 3.85 -15.61
C VAL A 218 2.96 4.33 -16.46
N TRP A 219 4.20 4.07 -16.07
CA TRP A 219 5.38 4.43 -16.87
C TRP A 219 5.58 3.53 -18.10
N ARG A 220 4.90 2.38 -18.19
CA ARG A 220 4.81 1.54 -19.39
C ARG A 220 3.55 1.81 -20.23
N PHE A 221 2.60 2.56 -19.68
CA PHE A 221 1.33 2.82 -20.33
C PHE A 221 1.48 3.88 -21.44
N ARG A 222 1.17 3.50 -22.69
CA ARG A 222 1.44 4.33 -23.87
C ARG A 222 0.67 5.64 -23.89
N ARG A 223 -0.55 5.68 -23.28
CA ARG A 223 -1.41 6.85 -23.22
C ARG A 223 -1.09 7.81 -22.07
N ALA A 224 -0.22 7.45 -21.16
CA ALA A 224 0.24 8.36 -20.11
C ALA A 224 1.20 9.40 -20.67
N ASP A 225 1.08 10.64 -20.24
CA ASP A 225 2.04 11.69 -20.59
C ASP A 225 3.41 11.43 -19.92
N ARG A 226 4.44 12.07 -20.49
CA ARG A 226 5.83 11.87 -20.03
C ARG A 226 6.01 12.24 -18.56
N GLU A 227 5.44 13.37 -18.13
CA GLU A 227 5.56 13.85 -16.77
C GLU A 227 4.96 12.83 -15.76
N THR A 228 3.76 12.33 -16.06
CA THR A 228 3.11 11.30 -15.21
C THR A 228 3.97 10.05 -15.09
N ARG A 229 4.58 9.58 -16.19
CA ARG A 229 5.45 8.40 -16.17
C ARG A 229 6.69 8.62 -15.29
N GLU A 230 7.39 9.74 -15.48
CA GLU A 230 8.61 10.08 -14.75
C GLU A 230 8.35 10.23 -13.25
N ILE A 231 7.28 10.96 -12.87
CA ILE A 231 6.89 11.19 -11.48
C ILE A 231 6.60 9.87 -10.75
N TRP A 232 5.81 8.98 -11.36
CA TRP A 232 5.46 7.71 -10.73
C TRP A 232 6.66 6.75 -10.63
N MET A 233 7.50 6.70 -11.65
CA MET A 233 8.70 5.88 -11.65
C MET A 233 9.70 6.35 -10.57
N GLU A 234 9.93 7.66 -10.46
CA GLU A 234 10.78 8.27 -9.44
C GLU A 234 10.25 7.97 -8.04
N LEU A 235 8.96 8.26 -7.79
CA LEU A 235 8.33 8.02 -6.49
C LEU A 235 8.43 6.56 -6.06
N CYS A 236 7.99 5.64 -6.91
CA CYS A 236 8.02 4.21 -6.59
C CYS A 236 9.45 3.76 -6.33
N GLY A 237 10.39 4.22 -7.15
CA GLY A 237 11.80 3.93 -6.98
C GLY A 237 12.36 4.39 -5.63
N GLY A 238 12.03 5.60 -5.21
CA GLY A 238 12.46 6.14 -3.92
C GLY A 238 11.82 5.44 -2.70
N LEU A 239 10.58 4.97 -2.82
CA LEU A 239 9.87 4.30 -1.72
C LEU A 239 10.33 2.85 -1.49
N ILE A 240 10.67 2.12 -2.55
CA ILE A 240 11.12 0.72 -2.40
C ILE A 240 12.62 0.59 -2.08
N GLY A 241 13.34 1.69 -2.08
CA GLY A 241 14.79 1.75 -1.85
C GLY A 241 15.56 1.73 -3.16
N GLY A 242 16.46 2.66 -3.31
CA GLY A 242 17.45 2.67 -4.36
C GLY A 242 18.55 1.68 -4.05
#